data_d138a04c0d42a199be837884545e0d31
#
_entry.id   d138a04c0d42a199be837884545e0d31
#
_cell.length_a   1.000
_cell.length_b   1.000
_cell.length_c   1.000
_cell.angle_alpha   90.00
_cell.angle_beta   90.00
_cell.angle_gamma   90.00
#
_symmetry.space_group_name_H-M   'P 1'
#
loop_
_entity.id
_entity.type
_entity.pdbx_description
1 polymer ?
#
loop_
_entity_poly.entity_id
_entity_poly.type
_entity_poly.pdbx_seq_one_letter_code
_entity_poly.pdbx_strand_id
1 'polypeptide(L)'
;SNGELRVRGEDHIILSTNNNTERLRIDSNGKLLKGHTADVGQIRTQFNQDNQFVGDHNAGIRIASYANDAYCSSLEFVKSRSATLGTNTLIQNGDTLGQIYWGAADGSQYQPAAYISAAIEGAPNTNDVPTRLSFGTAKDGANSANEKMRINPAGQIMIGDSTVGNSTTEKLILQGQVGNDNFEAGIALR
;
A
#
# COMPACT_ATOMS: atom_id res chain seq x y z
N SER A 1 18.74 -2.87 39.20
CA SER A 1 17.60 -2.15 38.61
C SER A 1 17.90 -1.93 37.14
N ASN A 2 17.15 -2.57 36.25
CA ASN A 2 17.16 -2.20 34.83
C ASN A 2 16.65 -0.78 34.77
N GLY A 3 17.53 0.19 34.42
CA GLY A 3 17.18 1.61 34.32
C GLY A 3 16.22 1.83 33.16
N GLU A 4 14.95 1.53 33.37
CA GLU A 4 13.89 1.80 32.39
C GLU A 4 13.39 3.23 32.55
N LEU A 5 13.46 4.04 31.51
CA LEU A 5 12.79 5.33 31.43
C LEU A 5 11.34 5.10 31.02
N ARG A 6 10.39 5.33 31.93
CA ARG A 6 8.95 5.30 31.64
C ARG A 6 8.42 6.72 31.49
N VAL A 7 7.99 7.07 30.30
CA VAL A 7 7.22 8.30 30.06
C VAL A 7 5.75 7.93 30.06
N ARG A 8 4.94 8.60 30.89
CA ARG A 8 3.50 8.40 30.99
C ARG A 8 2.78 9.73 30.79
N GLY A 9 1.75 9.74 29.95
CA GLY A 9 0.79 10.82 29.83
C GLY A 9 -0.61 10.28 30.10
N GLU A 10 -1.51 11.11 30.60
CA GLU A 10 -2.91 10.67 30.85
C GLU A 10 -3.65 10.50 29.54
N ASP A 11 -3.48 11.46 28.59
CA ASP A 11 -4.17 11.42 27.29
C ASP A 11 -3.21 11.18 26.12
N HIS A 12 -2.01 11.74 26.17
CA HIS A 12 -1.03 11.66 25.09
C HIS A 12 0.39 11.93 25.57
N ILE A 13 1.37 11.49 24.80
CA ILE A 13 2.78 11.81 24.97
C ILE A 13 3.18 12.77 23.85
N ILE A 14 3.74 13.94 24.19
CA ILE A 14 4.19 14.94 23.22
C ILE A 14 5.68 15.18 23.36
N LEU A 15 6.38 15.20 22.21
CA LEU A 15 7.73 15.76 22.10
C LEU A 15 7.66 17.08 21.34
N SER A 16 8.08 18.16 22.02
CA SER A 16 8.05 19.51 21.45
C SER A 16 9.45 20.13 21.41
N THR A 17 9.66 21.02 20.46
CA THR A 17 10.87 21.84 20.35
C THR A 17 10.47 23.26 19.99
N ASN A 18 11.42 24.20 20.14
CA ASN A 18 11.26 25.58 19.68
C ASN A 18 9.96 26.23 20.18
N ASN A 19 9.90 26.55 21.49
CA ASN A 19 8.78 27.19 22.17
C ASN A 19 7.44 26.42 22.04
N ASN A 20 7.45 25.16 22.43
CA ASN A 20 6.28 24.28 22.43
C ASN A 20 5.71 23.89 21.05
N THR A 21 6.49 24.03 20.00
CA THR A 21 6.08 23.46 18.71
C THR A 21 6.12 21.94 18.81
N GLU A 22 4.98 21.30 18.73
CA GLU A 22 4.85 19.84 18.75
C GLU A 22 5.50 19.22 17.51
N ARG A 23 6.31 18.18 17.68
CA ARG A 23 7.04 17.47 16.63
C ARG A 23 6.62 16.04 16.48
N LEU A 24 6.25 15.43 17.59
CA LEU A 24 5.82 14.05 17.65
C LEU A 24 4.79 13.88 18.76
N ARG A 25 3.74 13.12 18.51
CA ARG A 25 2.71 12.76 19.47
C ARG A 25 2.45 11.25 19.43
N ILE A 26 2.24 10.66 20.58
CA ILE A 26 1.44 9.42 20.70
C ILE A 26 0.11 9.85 21.32
N ASP A 27 -0.98 9.69 20.56
CA ASP A 27 -2.32 10.13 21.01
C ASP A 27 -2.94 9.13 21.99
N SER A 28 -4.12 9.44 22.51
CA SER A 28 -4.87 8.59 23.48
C SER A 28 -5.28 7.23 22.90
N ASN A 29 -5.27 7.05 21.59
CA ASN A 29 -5.52 5.80 20.88
C ASN A 29 -4.24 5.02 20.56
N GLY A 30 -3.07 5.55 20.94
CA GLY A 30 -1.77 4.94 20.67
C GLY A 30 -1.22 5.25 19.27
N LYS A 31 -1.81 6.16 18.50
CA LYS A 31 -1.32 6.55 17.18
C LYS A 31 -0.07 7.42 17.29
N LEU A 32 0.92 7.13 16.46
CA LEU A 32 2.12 7.95 16.31
C LEU A 32 1.87 9.02 15.23
N LEU A 33 1.81 10.29 15.63
CA LEU A 33 1.57 11.45 14.77
C LEU A 33 2.84 12.28 14.67
N LYS A 34 3.30 12.59 13.46
CA LYS A 34 4.45 13.45 13.20
C LYS A 34 4.07 14.57 12.25
N GLY A 35 4.29 15.83 12.70
CA GLY A 35 4.02 17.02 11.89
C GLY A 35 2.58 17.55 11.99
N HIS A 36 1.73 16.92 12.81
CA HIS A 36 0.35 17.37 13.08
C HIS A 36 -0.12 16.89 14.46
N THR A 37 -1.20 17.46 14.96
CA THR A 37 -1.70 17.26 16.33
C THR A 37 -2.99 16.43 16.41
N ALA A 38 -3.58 16.11 15.27
CA ALA A 38 -4.83 15.35 15.17
C ALA A 38 -4.78 14.39 13.99
N ASP A 39 -5.61 13.35 14.02
CA ASP A 39 -5.82 12.47 12.87
C ASP A 39 -6.34 13.27 11.66
N VAL A 40 -5.64 13.21 10.55
CA VAL A 40 -5.96 13.96 9.31
C VAL A 40 -6.92 13.23 8.38
N GLY A 41 -7.55 12.16 8.86
CA GLY A 41 -8.53 11.37 8.10
C GLY A 41 -7.93 10.16 7.41
N GLN A 42 -8.80 9.41 6.75
CA GLN A 42 -8.50 8.11 6.17
C GLN A 42 -8.96 8.06 4.70
N ILE A 43 -8.17 7.40 3.86
CA ILE A 43 -8.56 7.10 2.47
C ILE A 43 -9.70 6.06 2.44
N ARG A 44 -9.77 5.21 3.47
CA ARG A 44 -10.79 4.14 3.60
C ARG A 44 -11.23 4.03 5.05
N THR A 45 -12.53 4.05 5.29
CA THR A 45 -13.13 3.97 6.64
C THR A 45 -12.82 2.68 7.41
N GLN A 46 -12.33 1.65 6.73
CA GLN A 46 -12.00 0.35 7.33
C GLN A 46 -10.56 0.23 7.84
N PHE A 47 -9.69 1.20 7.52
CA PHE A 47 -8.28 1.17 7.89
C PHE A 47 -7.93 2.41 8.71
N ASN A 48 -7.74 2.19 10.00
CA ASN A 48 -7.23 3.19 10.92
C ASN A 48 -5.69 3.13 10.85
N GLN A 49 -5.05 4.16 10.27
CA GLN A 49 -3.59 4.22 10.22
C GLN A 49 -3.07 4.65 11.59
N ASP A 50 -2.29 3.78 12.22
CA ASP A 50 -1.72 4.02 13.56
C ASP A 50 -0.53 4.97 13.52
N ASN A 51 0.09 5.18 12.35
CA ASN A 51 1.22 6.07 12.16
C ASN A 51 0.97 7.03 11.00
N GLN A 52 1.08 8.34 11.25
CA GLN A 52 0.88 9.37 10.24
C GLN A 52 2.08 10.32 10.22
N PHE A 53 2.63 10.55 9.01
CA PHE A 53 3.69 11.53 8.75
C PHE A 53 3.13 12.59 7.81
N VAL A 54 2.84 13.78 8.35
CA VAL A 54 2.18 14.86 7.62
C VAL A 54 3.13 16.06 7.55
N GLY A 55 3.17 16.72 6.41
CA GLY A 55 3.92 17.96 6.18
C GLY A 55 3.12 18.92 5.31
N ASP A 56 3.37 20.19 5.45
CA ASP A 56 2.73 21.25 4.69
C ASP A 56 3.24 21.35 3.23
N HIS A 57 4.46 20.83 2.97
CA HIS A 57 5.07 20.79 1.63
C HIS A 57 5.49 19.37 1.26
N ASN A 58 6.41 18.77 2.03
CA ASN A 58 6.95 17.46 1.76
C ASN A 58 6.89 16.56 2.99
N ALA A 59 6.18 15.45 2.90
CA ALA A 59 6.20 14.41 3.91
C ALA A 59 6.72 13.11 3.26
N GLY A 60 7.62 12.40 3.94
CA GLY A 60 8.18 11.18 3.38
C GLY A 60 8.90 10.32 4.40
N ILE A 61 9.10 9.06 4.02
CA ILE A 61 9.88 8.06 4.75
C ILE A 61 11.03 7.65 3.84
N ARG A 62 12.26 7.71 4.38
CA ARG A 62 13.44 7.17 3.72
C ARG A 62 13.90 5.93 4.49
N ILE A 63 14.04 4.81 3.79
CA ILE A 63 14.66 3.60 4.30
C ILE A 63 15.96 3.41 3.50
N ALA A 64 17.13 3.45 4.16
CA ALA A 64 18.42 3.40 3.49
C ALA A 64 19.39 2.47 4.21
N SER A 65 20.14 1.67 3.44
CA SER A 65 21.26 0.86 3.91
C SER A 65 22.57 1.41 3.34
N TYR A 66 23.60 1.51 4.18
CA TYR A 66 24.96 1.91 3.80
C TYR A 66 25.90 0.78 4.24
N ALA A 67 25.87 -0.34 3.51
CA ALA A 67 26.69 -1.51 3.78
C ALA A 67 27.47 -1.89 2.51
N ASN A 68 28.69 -2.40 2.69
CA ASN A 68 29.49 -2.93 1.62
C ASN A 68 29.24 -4.44 1.44
N ASP A 69 27.97 -4.80 1.22
CA ASP A 69 27.52 -6.16 1.01
C ASP A 69 26.31 -6.21 0.05
N ALA A 70 25.72 -7.39 -0.16
CA ALA A 70 24.61 -7.59 -1.09
C ALA A 70 23.23 -7.37 -0.46
N TYR A 71 23.13 -6.95 0.82
CA TYR A 71 21.86 -6.76 1.51
C TYR A 71 21.25 -5.41 1.19
N CYS A 72 19.92 -5.33 1.20
CA CYS A 72 19.15 -4.13 0.87
C CYS A 72 18.29 -3.66 2.03
N SER A 73 17.81 -2.41 1.94
CA SER A 73 16.69 -1.94 2.77
C SER A 73 15.38 -2.53 2.24
N SER A 74 14.46 -2.86 3.13
CA SER A 74 13.14 -3.42 2.77
C SER A 74 11.99 -2.69 3.44
N LEU A 75 10.81 -2.73 2.81
CA LEU A 75 9.52 -2.47 3.41
C LEU A 75 8.72 -3.78 3.31
N GLU A 76 8.41 -4.39 4.44
CA GLU A 76 7.78 -5.71 4.50
C GLU A 76 6.34 -5.60 4.97
N PHE A 77 5.43 -6.24 4.24
CA PHE A 77 4.05 -6.46 4.63
C PHE A 77 3.86 -7.95 4.92
N VAL A 78 3.48 -8.29 6.14
CA VAL A 78 3.23 -9.67 6.56
C VAL A 78 1.81 -9.83 7.10
N LYS A 79 1.18 -10.96 6.80
CA LYS A 79 -0.18 -11.27 7.22
C LYS A 79 -0.26 -12.67 7.83
N SER A 80 -0.83 -12.75 9.02
CA SER A 80 -1.29 -14.00 9.66
C SER A 80 -2.75 -13.84 10.08
N ARG A 81 -3.52 -14.92 10.12
CA ARG A 81 -4.88 -14.93 10.67
C ARG A 81 -4.93 -15.16 12.17
N SER A 82 -3.79 -15.10 12.87
CA SER A 82 -3.72 -15.22 14.31
C SER A 82 -4.13 -13.93 15.02
N ALA A 83 -4.86 -14.05 16.10
CA ALA A 83 -5.08 -12.98 17.07
C ALA A 83 -3.90 -12.82 18.06
N THR A 84 -2.98 -13.80 18.09
CA THR A 84 -1.79 -13.77 18.95
C THR A 84 -0.58 -13.31 18.15
N LEU A 85 0.07 -12.24 18.59
CA LEU A 85 1.29 -11.72 17.96
C LEU A 85 2.37 -12.80 17.89
N GLY A 86 3.08 -12.85 16.75
CA GLY A 86 4.16 -13.81 16.50
C GLY A 86 3.70 -15.21 16.13
N THR A 87 2.40 -15.48 16.09
CA THR A 87 1.87 -16.79 15.68
C THR A 87 1.52 -16.81 14.19
N ASN A 88 1.98 -17.83 13.47
CA ASN A 88 1.76 -18.02 12.06
C ASN A 88 0.52 -18.92 11.83
N THR A 89 -0.66 -18.29 11.75
CA THR A 89 -1.89 -18.99 11.36
C THR A 89 -2.10 -18.86 9.86
N LEU A 90 -2.46 -19.97 9.23
CA LEU A 90 -2.64 -20.06 7.79
C LEU A 90 -3.64 -19.00 7.29
N ILE A 91 -3.23 -18.31 6.25
CA ILE A 91 -4.06 -17.38 5.47
C ILE A 91 -5.07 -18.15 4.61
N GLN A 92 -6.01 -17.46 3.97
CA GLN A 92 -7.05 -18.06 3.14
C GLN A 92 -7.12 -17.35 1.77
N ASN A 93 -7.75 -18.01 0.81
CA ASN A 93 -8.05 -17.42 -0.49
C ASN A 93 -8.79 -16.07 -0.32
N GLY A 94 -8.34 -15.04 -1.04
CA GLY A 94 -8.87 -13.69 -0.96
C GLY A 94 -8.25 -12.80 0.13
N ASP A 95 -7.42 -13.35 1.03
CA ASP A 95 -6.71 -12.53 2.02
C ASP A 95 -5.75 -11.56 1.33
N THR A 96 -5.85 -10.29 1.68
CA THR A 96 -4.87 -9.27 1.29
C THR A 96 -3.66 -9.35 2.20
N LEU A 97 -2.46 -9.46 1.62
CA LEU A 97 -1.19 -9.55 2.34
C LEU A 97 -0.63 -8.17 2.67
N GLY A 98 -0.80 -7.23 1.76
CA GLY A 98 -0.35 -5.84 1.91
C GLY A 98 -0.78 -4.99 0.73
N GLN A 99 -0.78 -3.65 0.96
CA GLN A 99 -1.24 -2.69 -0.05
C GLN A 99 -0.46 -1.38 0.07
N ILE A 100 -0.23 -0.74 -1.08
CA ILE A 100 0.19 0.65 -1.19
C ILE A 100 -0.95 1.40 -1.86
N TYR A 101 -1.45 2.48 -1.23
CA TYR A 101 -2.54 3.30 -1.73
C TYR A 101 -2.12 4.71 -2.03
N TRP A 102 -2.70 5.29 -3.06
CA TRP A 102 -2.72 6.72 -3.34
C TRP A 102 -4.14 7.24 -3.16
N GLY A 103 -4.30 8.22 -2.28
CA GLY A 103 -5.55 8.93 -2.05
C GLY A 103 -5.49 10.32 -2.66
N ALA A 104 -6.62 10.79 -3.19
CA ALA A 104 -6.79 12.16 -3.68
C ALA A 104 -7.99 12.80 -3.01
N ALA A 105 -7.86 14.04 -2.55
CA ALA A 105 -8.99 14.80 -2.02
C ALA A 105 -9.91 15.27 -3.15
N ASP A 106 -11.21 15.01 -3.02
CA ASP A 106 -12.26 15.43 -3.98
C ASP A 106 -12.94 16.74 -3.59
N GLY A 107 -12.45 17.42 -2.56
CA GLY A 107 -13.05 18.61 -1.96
C GLY A 107 -13.97 18.33 -0.78
N SER A 108 -14.30 17.06 -0.53
CA SER A 108 -15.14 16.58 0.58
C SER A 108 -14.39 15.56 1.45
N GLN A 109 -13.69 14.63 0.83
CA GLN A 109 -12.97 13.56 1.52
C GLN A 109 -11.83 13.01 0.64
N TYR A 110 -11.03 12.09 1.18
CA TYR A 110 -10.05 11.36 0.40
C TYR A 110 -10.70 10.17 -0.31
N GLN A 111 -10.45 10.06 -1.62
CA GLN A 111 -10.89 8.95 -2.45
C GLN A 111 -9.70 8.04 -2.81
N PRO A 112 -9.87 6.71 -2.87
CA PRO A 112 -8.82 5.79 -3.33
C PRO A 112 -8.62 5.94 -4.85
N ALA A 113 -7.55 6.64 -5.24
CA ALA A 113 -7.25 6.97 -6.63
C ALA A 113 -6.47 5.87 -7.35
N ALA A 114 -5.52 5.22 -6.65
CA ALA A 114 -4.73 4.12 -7.19
C ALA A 114 -4.26 3.17 -6.08
N TYR A 115 -3.85 1.95 -6.45
CA TYR A 115 -3.24 1.00 -5.52
C TYR A 115 -2.29 0.01 -6.20
N ILE A 116 -1.36 -0.53 -5.40
CA ILE A 116 -0.67 -1.79 -5.62
C ILE A 116 -1.05 -2.72 -4.47
N SER A 117 -1.45 -3.97 -4.76
CA SER A 117 -1.95 -4.90 -3.76
C SER A 117 -1.46 -6.31 -4.01
N ALA A 118 -0.99 -6.99 -2.95
CA ALA A 118 -0.74 -8.43 -2.98
C ALA A 118 -1.85 -9.16 -2.23
N ALA A 119 -2.41 -10.21 -2.82
CA ALA A 119 -3.47 -11.01 -2.21
C ALA A 119 -3.38 -12.49 -2.60
N ILE A 120 -3.90 -13.36 -1.74
CA ILE A 120 -3.97 -14.80 -2.00
C ILE A 120 -5.03 -15.07 -3.08
N GLU A 121 -4.63 -15.84 -4.09
CA GLU A 121 -5.50 -16.29 -5.19
C GLU A 121 -5.30 -17.77 -5.42
N GLY A 122 -6.06 -18.60 -4.70
CA GLY A 122 -5.97 -20.06 -4.68
C GLY A 122 -6.15 -20.64 -3.28
N ALA A 123 -5.80 -21.88 -3.10
CA ALA A 123 -5.88 -22.60 -1.82
C ALA A 123 -4.47 -22.65 -1.17
N PRO A 124 -4.15 -21.78 -0.22
CA PRO A 124 -2.84 -21.79 0.44
C PRO A 124 -2.70 -23.02 1.35
N ASN A 125 -1.45 -23.45 1.55
CA ASN A 125 -1.09 -24.57 2.44
C ASN A 125 0.30 -24.36 3.01
N THR A 126 0.82 -25.33 3.79
CA THR A 126 2.21 -25.29 4.27
C THR A 126 3.17 -25.24 3.09
N ASN A 127 4.05 -24.23 3.09
CA ASN A 127 5.00 -23.93 2.01
C ASN A 127 4.36 -23.61 0.64
N ASP A 128 3.07 -23.21 0.64
CA ASP A 128 2.33 -22.87 -0.56
C ASP A 128 1.46 -21.63 -0.33
N VAL A 129 1.81 -20.54 -1.01
CA VAL A 129 1.16 -19.22 -0.89
C VAL A 129 0.85 -18.65 -2.28
N PRO A 130 -0.15 -19.20 -3.00
CA PRO A 130 -0.51 -18.74 -4.34
C PRO A 130 -0.96 -17.27 -4.27
N THR A 131 -0.17 -16.38 -4.83
CA THR A 131 -0.34 -14.93 -4.67
C THR A 131 -0.51 -14.25 -6.02
N ARG A 132 -1.46 -13.30 -6.11
CA ARG A 132 -1.52 -12.31 -7.18
C ARG A 132 -0.97 -10.97 -6.73
N LEU A 133 -0.37 -10.24 -7.65
CA LEU A 133 0.00 -8.82 -7.50
C LEU A 133 -0.87 -8.00 -8.45
N SER A 134 -1.63 -7.05 -7.92
CA SER A 134 -2.60 -6.25 -8.67
C SER A 134 -2.28 -4.77 -8.65
N PHE A 135 -2.61 -4.08 -9.75
CA PHE A 135 -2.48 -2.64 -9.94
C PHE A 135 -3.86 -2.08 -10.31
N GLY A 136 -4.28 -1.06 -9.59
CA GLY A 136 -5.58 -0.43 -9.81
C GLY A 136 -5.50 1.08 -9.96
N THR A 137 -6.40 1.63 -10.77
CA THR A 137 -6.61 3.09 -10.91
C THR A 137 -8.10 3.41 -10.98
N ALA A 138 -8.46 4.61 -10.52
CA ALA A 138 -9.80 5.16 -10.72
C ALA A 138 -9.93 5.66 -12.16
N LYS A 139 -11.08 5.40 -12.80
CA LYS A 139 -11.44 6.00 -14.08
C LYS A 139 -12.04 7.40 -13.87
N ASP A 140 -12.09 8.20 -14.92
CA ASP A 140 -12.82 9.48 -14.92
C ASP A 140 -14.28 9.26 -14.48
N GLY A 141 -14.77 10.13 -13.59
CA GLY A 141 -16.10 10.05 -13.00
C GLY A 141 -16.28 8.98 -11.92
N ALA A 142 -15.22 8.28 -11.47
CA ALA A 142 -15.30 7.29 -10.39
C ALA A 142 -14.62 7.79 -9.11
N ASN A 143 -15.14 7.35 -7.99
CA ASN A 143 -14.62 7.62 -6.65
C ASN A 143 -13.83 6.45 -6.04
N SER A 144 -13.45 5.46 -6.85
CA SER A 144 -12.69 4.29 -6.39
C SER A 144 -11.80 3.72 -7.49
N ALA A 145 -10.65 3.22 -7.09
CA ALA A 145 -9.75 2.48 -7.95
C ALA A 145 -10.23 1.04 -8.15
N ASN A 146 -10.24 0.59 -9.40
CA ASN A 146 -10.49 -0.79 -9.78
C ASN A 146 -9.23 -1.40 -10.40
N GLU A 147 -9.08 -2.72 -10.32
CA GLU A 147 -7.97 -3.44 -10.94
C GLU A 147 -7.91 -3.17 -12.45
N LYS A 148 -6.70 -2.92 -12.96
CA LYS A 148 -6.39 -2.70 -14.38
C LYS A 148 -5.36 -3.68 -14.91
N MET A 149 -4.54 -4.21 -14.02
CA MET A 149 -3.50 -5.19 -14.34
C MET A 149 -3.28 -6.10 -13.15
N ARG A 150 -2.95 -7.37 -13.42
CA ARG A 150 -2.44 -8.30 -12.39
C ARG A 150 -1.38 -9.25 -12.96
N ILE A 151 -0.55 -9.76 -12.05
CA ILE A 151 0.23 -10.96 -12.22
C ILE A 151 -0.42 -12.04 -11.36
N ASN A 152 -0.88 -13.13 -11.97
CA ASN A 152 -1.54 -14.21 -11.25
C ASN A 152 -0.53 -15.24 -10.67
N PRO A 153 -0.96 -16.24 -9.86
CA PRO A 153 -0.06 -17.25 -9.29
C PRO A 153 0.69 -18.10 -10.32
N ALA A 154 0.19 -18.20 -11.55
CA ALA A 154 0.86 -18.89 -12.65
C ALA A 154 1.92 -18.03 -13.37
N GLY A 155 2.13 -16.77 -12.91
CA GLY A 155 3.06 -15.82 -13.53
C GLY A 155 2.54 -15.14 -14.80
N GLN A 156 1.25 -15.29 -15.12
CA GLN A 156 0.65 -14.64 -16.29
C GLN A 156 0.30 -13.20 -15.98
N ILE A 157 0.61 -12.28 -16.92
CA ILE A 157 0.23 -10.88 -16.85
C ILE A 157 -1.12 -10.70 -17.54
N MET A 158 -2.09 -10.18 -16.80
CA MET A 158 -3.44 -9.88 -17.28
C MET A 158 -3.64 -8.36 -17.25
N ILE A 159 -4.06 -7.78 -18.38
CA ILE A 159 -4.35 -6.34 -18.52
C ILE A 159 -5.78 -6.19 -19.00
N GLY A 160 -6.59 -5.40 -18.27
CA GLY A 160 -8.00 -5.21 -18.52
C GLY A 160 -8.87 -5.51 -17.32
N ASP A 161 -10.17 -5.68 -17.52
CA ASP A 161 -11.08 -6.08 -16.45
C ASP A 161 -10.83 -7.57 -16.09
N SER A 162 -10.55 -7.83 -14.82
CA SER A 162 -10.22 -9.17 -14.32
C SER A 162 -11.44 -10.09 -14.20
N THR A 163 -12.64 -9.62 -14.46
CA THR A 163 -13.82 -10.47 -14.59
C THR A 163 -13.79 -11.13 -15.94
N VAL A 164 -13.27 -12.36 -15.99
CA VAL A 164 -13.37 -13.26 -17.14
C VAL A 164 -14.86 -13.57 -17.37
N GLY A 165 -15.53 -12.72 -18.10
CA GLY A 165 -16.94 -12.83 -18.35
C GLY A 165 -17.42 -11.68 -19.24
N ASN A 166 -17.17 -11.77 -20.54
CA ASN A 166 -17.91 -11.05 -21.56
C ASN A 166 -17.86 -9.49 -21.52
N SER A 167 -16.72 -8.87 -21.16
CA SER A 167 -16.53 -7.43 -21.34
C SER A 167 -15.84 -7.15 -22.67
N THR A 168 -16.55 -6.48 -23.57
CA THR A 168 -16.09 -6.10 -24.91
C THR A 168 -15.08 -4.94 -24.94
N THR A 169 -14.42 -4.61 -23.83
CA THR A 169 -13.52 -3.45 -23.69
C THR A 169 -12.15 -3.78 -23.10
N GLU A 170 -11.63 -4.97 -23.35
CA GLU A 170 -10.23 -5.28 -23.03
C GLU A 170 -9.32 -4.50 -23.99
N LYS A 171 -8.49 -3.60 -23.47
CA LYS A 171 -7.53 -2.84 -24.26
C LYS A 171 -6.11 -3.08 -23.78
N LEU A 172 -5.35 -3.84 -24.54
CA LEU A 172 -3.90 -3.72 -24.55
C LEU A 172 -3.52 -2.69 -25.63
N ILE A 173 -3.08 -1.51 -25.22
CA ILE A 173 -2.55 -0.49 -26.15
C ILE A 173 -1.03 -0.52 -26.02
N LEU A 174 -0.35 -1.04 -27.03
CA LEU A 174 1.08 -0.88 -27.21
C LEU A 174 1.29 0.36 -28.10
N GLN A 175 1.72 1.47 -27.49
CA GLN A 175 1.96 2.71 -28.20
C GLN A 175 3.43 2.79 -28.60
N GLY A 176 3.71 2.61 -29.88
CA GLY A 176 5.01 2.91 -30.49
C GLY A 176 5.13 4.42 -30.72
N GLN A 177 6.32 4.99 -30.48
CA GLN A 177 6.62 6.34 -30.90
C GLN A 177 6.74 6.35 -32.44
N VAL A 178 5.93 7.16 -33.11
CA VAL A 178 6.04 7.38 -34.56
C VAL A 178 7.24 8.30 -34.81
N GLY A 179 8.42 7.70 -34.87
CA GLY A 179 9.58 8.30 -35.54
C GLY A 179 9.60 7.79 -36.97
N ASN A 180 10.22 8.51 -37.88
CA ASN A 180 10.24 8.29 -39.35
C ASN A 180 10.84 6.96 -39.83
N ASP A 181 11.05 5.99 -38.98
CA ASP A 181 11.56 4.67 -39.32
C ASP A 181 10.53 3.62 -38.91
N ASN A 182 10.14 2.78 -39.87
CA ASN A 182 9.19 1.68 -39.75
C ASN A 182 9.45 0.82 -38.49
N PHE A 183 8.79 1.13 -37.38
CA PHE A 183 8.77 0.27 -36.21
C PHE A 183 7.50 -0.58 -36.26
N GLU A 184 7.64 -1.80 -36.73
CA GLU A 184 6.58 -2.80 -36.59
C GLU A 184 6.61 -3.33 -35.14
N ALA A 185 5.63 -2.89 -34.30
CA ALA A 185 5.37 -3.54 -33.03
C ALA A 185 4.73 -4.91 -33.32
N GLY A 186 5.53 -5.93 -33.44
CA GLY A 186 5.06 -7.30 -33.67
C GLY A 186 4.70 -7.98 -32.35
N ILE A 187 3.41 -8.30 -32.15
CA ILE A 187 2.98 -9.31 -31.18
C ILE A 187 3.02 -10.66 -31.91
N ALA A 188 4.05 -11.49 -31.63
CA ALA A 188 4.06 -12.86 -32.13
C ALA A 188 3.15 -13.72 -31.26
N LEU A 189 1.97 -14.04 -31.73
CA LEU A 189 1.13 -15.11 -31.16
C LEU A 189 1.67 -16.45 -31.67
N ARG A 190 2.15 -17.31 -30.80
CA ARG A 190 2.48 -18.71 -31.08
C ARG A 190 1.43 -19.62 -30.48
#